data_5796155623d1633c901f62d79d399957
#
_entry.id   5796155623d1633c901f62d79d399957
#
_cell.length_a   1.000
_cell.length_b   1.000
_cell.length_c   1.000
_cell.angle_alpha   90.00
_cell.angle_beta   90.00
_cell.angle_gamma   90.00
#
_symmetry.space_group_name_H-M   'P 1'
#
loop_
_entity.id
_entity.type
_entity.pdbx_description
1 polymer ?
#
loop_
_entity_poly.entity_id
_entity_poly.type
_entity_poly.pdbx_seq_one_letter_code
_entity_poly.pdbx_strand_id
1 'polypeptide(L)'
;MSRIFVLLIVDVILGTMKIRELTQVLEQHAPLALQEEYDNSGLIIGEHDAEITKVLITLDITDQVLDEAIEKNCNLVISHHPLIFKGIRRLVGENMVQRLTVKAIRNGLAVYAMHTNLDNSAWGLNAYVCDLLGLKKCSILSPAQGLLSKLVTFCPLDHSDRVRQALFEAGAGNIGNYDCCSYNLSGQGTFRASDDANPFVGEKNTVHWEPENRIEVILPRYLENCIVKALLENHPYEEVAYDIYPLANTAGFAGSGMIGELDSAVDTKQFIGQVKKQMGLQVLRHTELSGNPVRKVAICTGSGAFLIPEAKKYGADVFLTADLKYHDFFEATPQFLLADIGHYESERYAKDLIYGILIKKFPTFAFLISEINTNPVHYY
;
A
#
# COMPACT_ATOMS: atom_id res chain seq x y z
N MET A 1 -14.85 -45.60 43.07
CA MET A 1 -14.80 -45.58 41.59
C MET A 1 -14.32 -44.19 41.13
N SER A 2 -13.04 -44.11 40.82
CA SER A 2 -12.33 -42.89 40.47
C SER A 2 -12.52 -42.65 38.96
N ARG A 3 -13.13 -41.50 38.57
CA ARG A 3 -13.19 -41.05 37.17
C ARG A 3 -11.96 -40.16 36.90
N ILE A 4 -11.02 -40.72 36.20
CA ILE A 4 -9.88 -39.99 35.61
C ILE A 4 -10.43 -39.18 34.46
N PHE A 5 -10.44 -37.84 34.63
CA PHE A 5 -10.60 -36.89 33.52
C PHE A 5 -9.28 -36.83 32.75
N VAL A 6 -9.26 -37.47 31.59
CA VAL A 6 -8.20 -37.26 30.60
C VAL A 6 -8.46 -35.92 29.94
N LEU A 7 -7.67 -34.92 30.30
CA LEU A 7 -7.56 -33.67 29.50
C LEU A 7 -6.92 -34.03 28.16
N LEU A 8 -7.72 -34.16 27.14
CA LEU A 8 -7.25 -34.08 25.75
C LEU A 8 -6.82 -32.63 25.52
N ILE A 9 -5.51 -32.38 25.63
CA ILE A 9 -4.88 -31.18 25.04
C ILE A 9 -5.01 -31.40 23.54
N VAL A 10 -5.98 -30.76 22.92
CA VAL A 10 -6.01 -30.59 21.47
C VAL A 10 -4.87 -29.62 21.14
N ASP A 11 -3.72 -30.16 20.77
CA ASP A 11 -2.69 -29.42 20.07
C ASP A 11 -3.33 -28.93 18.77
N VAL A 12 -3.85 -27.72 18.81
CA VAL A 12 -4.14 -26.95 17.57
C VAL A 12 -2.79 -26.80 16.90
N ILE A 13 -2.54 -27.63 15.90
CA ILE A 13 -1.39 -27.45 14.99
C ILE A 13 -1.63 -26.08 14.33
N LEU A 14 -1.07 -25.04 14.93
CA LEU A 14 -0.92 -23.73 14.30
C LEU A 14 -0.06 -23.98 13.06
N GLY A 15 -0.70 -23.96 11.88
CA GLY A 15 0.01 -24.15 10.62
C GLY A 15 1.14 -23.11 10.51
N THR A 16 2.33 -23.56 10.15
CA THR A 16 3.41 -22.65 9.78
C THR A 16 3.08 -22.02 8.43
N MET A 17 3.48 -20.75 8.25
CA MET A 17 3.31 -19.96 7.04
C MET A 17 4.66 -19.33 6.72
N LYS A 18 5.00 -19.19 5.45
CA LYS A 18 6.22 -18.47 5.05
C LYS A 18 5.99 -16.96 5.08
N ILE A 19 7.04 -16.21 5.42
CA ILE A 19 7.00 -14.75 5.40
C ILE A 19 6.49 -14.25 4.05
N ARG A 20 6.96 -14.81 2.92
CA ARG A 20 6.51 -14.41 1.58
C ARG A 20 5.01 -14.55 1.34
N GLU A 21 4.38 -15.57 1.91
CA GLU A 21 2.93 -15.82 1.74
C GLU A 21 2.12 -14.74 2.44
N LEU A 22 2.58 -14.33 3.63
CA LEU A 22 1.96 -13.24 4.38
C LEU A 22 2.21 -11.90 3.71
N THR A 23 3.47 -11.60 3.34
CA THR A 23 3.83 -10.29 2.76
C THR A 23 3.19 -10.06 1.40
N GLN A 24 2.99 -11.11 0.58
CA GLN A 24 2.24 -11.01 -0.67
C GLN A 24 0.82 -10.47 -0.46
N VAL A 25 0.14 -10.86 0.62
CA VAL A 25 -1.21 -10.32 0.93
C VAL A 25 -1.14 -8.85 1.29
N LEU A 26 -0.14 -8.44 2.07
CA LEU A 26 0.08 -7.03 2.42
C LEU A 26 0.44 -6.20 1.19
N GLU A 27 1.30 -6.72 0.32
CA GLU A 27 1.77 -6.07 -0.90
C GLU A 27 0.69 -6.01 -2.00
N GLN A 28 -0.30 -6.93 -1.99
CA GLN A 28 -1.50 -6.79 -2.83
C GLN A 28 -2.36 -5.60 -2.40
N HIS A 29 -2.40 -5.29 -1.10
CA HIS A 29 -3.16 -4.16 -0.55
C HIS A 29 -2.40 -2.84 -0.69
N ALA A 30 -1.10 -2.85 -0.43
CA ALA A 30 -0.20 -1.70 -0.52
C ALA A 30 1.14 -2.12 -1.15
N PRO A 31 1.24 -2.17 -2.48
CA PRO A 31 2.44 -2.55 -3.20
C PRO A 31 3.67 -1.74 -2.76
N LEU A 32 4.83 -2.39 -2.61
CA LEU A 32 6.07 -1.71 -2.23
C LEU A 32 6.48 -0.61 -3.22
N ALA A 33 6.06 -0.74 -4.48
CA ALA A 33 6.30 0.29 -5.50
C ALA A 33 5.57 1.63 -5.24
N LEU A 34 4.66 1.68 -4.26
CA LEU A 34 3.97 2.90 -3.86
C LEU A 34 4.73 3.68 -2.78
N GLN A 35 5.84 3.15 -2.25
CA GLN A 35 6.64 3.86 -1.27
C GLN A 35 7.36 5.07 -1.88
N GLU A 36 7.64 6.06 -1.05
CA GLU A 36 8.46 7.20 -1.42
C GLU A 36 9.92 6.78 -1.68
N GLU A 37 10.64 7.49 -2.53
CA GLU A 37 12.03 7.17 -2.91
C GLU A 37 13.00 7.13 -1.72
N TYR A 38 12.71 7.89 -0.67
CA TYR A 38 13.52 7.95 0.54
C TYR A 38 13.20 6.86 1.56
N ASP A 39 12.11 6.09 1.34
CA ASP A 39 11.57 5.12 2.28
C ASP A 39 12.25 3.75 2.20
N ASN A 40 11.93 2.88 3.18
CA ASN A 40 12.44 1.53 3.28
C ASN A 40 11.35 0.57 3.78
N SER A 41 10.24 0.48 3.06
CA SER A 41 9.16 -0.50 3.30
C SER A 41 9.58 -1.89 2.82
N GLY A 42 8.97 -2.93 3.39
CA GLY A 42 9.19 -4.32 3.03
C GLY A 42 9.89 -5.14 4.13
N LEU A 43 10.49 -6.26 3.76
CA LEU A 43 11.22 -7.12 4.69
C LEU A 43 12.58 -6.49 5.02
N ILE A 44 12.72 -6.00 6.26
CA ILE A 44 13.91 -5.29 6.74
C ILE A 44 14.94 -6.27 7.35
N ILE A 45 14.47 -7.27 8.08
CA ILE A 45 15.27 -8.31 8.73
C ILE A 45 14.58 -9.64 8.52
N GLY A 46 15.31 -10.66 8.09
CA GLY A 46 14.80 -12.02 7.91
C GLY A 46 14.94 -12.53 6.48
N GLU A 47 14.39 -13.70 6.24
CA GLU A 47 14.41 -14.38 4.94
C GLU A 47 12.98 -14.63 4.46
N HIS A 48 12.69 -14.39 3.20
CA HIS A 48 11.34 -14.54 2.63
C HIS A 48 10.76 -15.95 2.79
N ASP A 49 11.61 -16.97 2.79
CA ASP A 49 11.21 -18.38 2.94
C ASP A 49 11.18 -18.87 4.38
N ALA A 50 11.54 -18.03 5.36
CA ALA A 50 11.47 -18.39 6.77
C ALA A 50 10.01 -18.63 7.19
N GLU A 51 9.83 -19.67 8.02
CA GLU A 51 8.53 -20.00 8.60
C GLU A 51 8.20 -19.05 9.76
N ILE A 52 6.97 -18.60 9.80
CA ILE A 52 6.41 -17.81 10.89
C ILE A 52 5.33 -18.59 11.63
N THR A 53 5.29 -18.39 12.94
CA THR A 53 4.32 -19.06 13.83
C THR A 53 3.38 -18.07 14.49
N LYS A 54 3.86 -16.85 14.75
CA LYS A 54 3.09 -15.79 15.40
C LYS A 54 3.66 -14.43 15.02
N VAL A 55 2.77 -13.47 14.83
CA VAL A 55 3.10 -12.11 14.39
C VAL A 55 2.71 -11.09 15.46
N LEU A 56 3.60 -10.12 15.72
CA LEU A 56 3.29 -8.92 16.49
C LEU A 56 3.18 -7.72 15.55
N ILE A 57 2.09 -6.95 15.63
CA ILE A 57 1.84 -5.75 14.82
C ILE A 57 1.99 -4.52 15.71
N THR A 58 2.77 -3.55 15.26
CA THR A 58 3.08 -2.33 16.02
C THR A 58 3.12 -1.09 15.12
N LEU A 59 3.14 0.11 15.71
CA LEU A 59 3.45 1.35 14.96
C LEU A 59 4.97 1.49 14.81
N ASP A 60 5.69 1.55 15.91
CA ASP A 60 7.14 1.71 15.97
C ASP A 60 7.81 0.48 16.57
N ILE A 61 9.08 0.24 16.22
CA ILE A 61 9.90 -0.78 16.84
C ILE A 61 10.76 -0.13 17.92
N THR A 62 10.47 -0.47 19.16
CA THR A 62 11.22 -0.04 20.34
C THR A 62 11.81 -1.26 21.06
N ASP A 63 12.65 -1.01 22.06
CA ASP A 63 13.22 -2.08 22.88
C ASP A 63 12.11 -2.89 23.60
N GLN A 64 11.10 -2.20 24.11
CA GLN A 64 9.95 -2.79 24.78
C GLN A 64 9.09 -3.64 23.83
N VAL A 65 8.88 -3.18 22.58
CA VAL A 65 8.13 -3.94 21.56
C VAL A 65 8.87 -5.22 21.17
N LEU A 66 10.21 -5.19 21.05
CA LEU A 66 10.98 -6.41 20.80
C LEU A 66 10.93 -7.38 22.01
N ASP A 67 10.96 -6.86 23.24
CA ASP A 67 10.77 -7.70 24.43
C ASP A 67 9.38 -8.34 24.45
N GLU A 68 8.32 -7.58 24.15
CA GLU A 68 6.97 -8.09 24.02
C GLU A 68 6.88 -9.21 22.96
N ALA A 69 7.53 -9.03 21.80
CA ALA A 69 7.56 -10.04 20.74
C ALA A 69 8.23 -11.34 21.22
N ILE A 70 9.36 -11.22 21.93
CA ILE A 70 10.09 -12.36 22.51
C ILE A 70 9.24 -13.07 23.57
N GLU A 71 8.67 -12.33 24.52
CA GLU A 71 7.84 -12.88 25.61
C GLU A 71 6.59 -13.60 25.07
N LYS A 72 5.95 -13.04 24.04
CA LYS A 72 4.77 -13.63 23.40
C LYS A 72 5.12 -14.72 22.38
N ASN A 73 6.39 -15.04 22.19
CA ASN A 73 6.91 -16.03 21.23
C ASN A 73 6.50 -15.69 19.77
N CYS A 74 6.51 -14.43 19.40
CA CYS A 74 6.38 -14.00 18.03
C CYS A 74 7.74 -14.13 17.34
N ASN A 75 7.76 -14.52 16.05
CA ASN A 75 8.99 -14.54 15.26
C ASN A 75 8.96 -13.62 14.04
N LEU A 76 7.87 -12.87 13.86
CA LEU A 76 7.76 -11.76 12.92
C LEU A 76 7.15 -10.54 13.62
N VAL A 77 7.77 -9.39 13.45
CA VAL A 77 7.22 -8.07 13.84
C VAL A 77 6.87 -7.31 12.57
N ILE A 78 5.62 -6.88 12.46
CA ILE A 78 5.18 -5.97 11.38
C ILE A 78 4.99 -4.60 11.99
N SER A 79 5.73 -3.61 11.48
CA SER A 79 5.61 -2.21 11.92
C SER A 79 5.11 -1.32 10.79
N HIS A 80 4.54 -0.18 11.16
CA HIS A 80 4.33 0.90 10.22
C HIS A 80 5.67 1.56 9.90
N HIS A 81 6.34 2.13 10.89
CA HIS A 81 7.65 2.75 10.70
C HIS A 81 8.76 1.71 10.53
N PRO A 82 9.65 1.85 9.52
CA PRO A 82 10.76 0.94 9.33
C PRO A 82 11.81 1.11 10.44
N LEU A 83 12.27 0.00 11.02
CA LEU A 83 13.36 0.02 12.01
C LEU A 83 14.63 0.61 11.41
N ILE A 84 14.92 0.29 10.16
CA ILE A 84 16.10 0.77 9.44
C ILE A 84 15.60 1.67 8.31
N PHE A 85 15.65 2.97 8.52
CA PHE A 85 15.28 3.98 7.53
C PHE A 85 16.41 4.30 6.55
N LYS A 86 17.64 4.36 7.06
CA LYS A 86 18.86 4.58 6.26
C LYS A 86 19.79 3.39 6.39
N GLY A 87 20.45 3.02 5.30
CA GLY A 87 21.37 1.88 5.27
C GLY A 87 22.39 1.90 6.41
N ILE A 88 22.57 0.77 7.07
CA ILE A 88 23.52 0.60 8.19
C ILE A 88 24.87 0.13 7.65
N ARG A 89 25.94 0.86 7.95
CA ARG A 89 27.32 0.48 7.55
C ARG A 89 28.01 -0.41 8.57
N ARG A 90 27.64 -0.33 9.86
CA ARG A 90 28.25 -1.07 10.97
C ARG A 90 27.18 -1.40 12.01
N LEU A 91 27.30 -2.56 12.66
CA LEU A 91 26.43 -3.01 13.74
C LEU A 91 27.24 -3.16 15.03
N VAL A 92 27.59 -2.02 15.64
CA VAL A 92 28.45 -1.95 16.85
C VAL A 92 27.71 -1.36 18.07
N GLY A 93 26.38 -1.13 17.95
CA GLY A 93 25.54 -0.70 19.07
C GLY A 93 25.63 0.79 19.44
N GLU A 94 26.19 1.64 18.58
CA GLU A 94 26.39 3.07 18.85
C GLU A 94 25.08 3.86 19.00
N ASN A 95 24.02 3.43 18.31
CA ASN A 95 22.72 4.08 18.36
C ASN A 95 21.59 3.07 18.57
N MET A 96 20.37 3.58 18.77
CA MET A 96 19.18 2.77 19.04
C MET A 96 18.91 1.79 17.89
N VAL A 97 18.93 2.25 16.63
CA VAL A 97 18.63 1.41 15.45
C VAL A 97 19.59 0.20 15.38
N GLN A 98 20.91 0.42 15.56
CA GLN A 98 21.90 -0.67 15.58
C GLN A 98 21.63 -1.67 16.71
N ARG A 99 21.32 -1.19 17.93
CA ARG A 99 21.05 -2.06 19.09
C ARG A 99 19.80 -2.91 18.86
N LEU A 100 18.70 -2.28 18.39
CA LEU A 100 17.45 -2.99 18.11
C LEU A 100 17.61 -3.99 16.96
N THR A 101 18.35 -3.63 15.90
CA THR A 101 18.67 -4.55 14.80
C THR A 101 19.43 -5.78 15.31
N VAL A 102 20.46 -5.59 16.11
CA VAL A 102 21.22 -6.71 16.72
C VAL A 102 20.33 -7.54 17.65
N LYS A 103 19.45 -6.91 18.44
CA LYS A 103 18.51 -7.59 19.32
C LYS A 103 17.53 -8.45 18.51
N ALA A 104 16.95 -7.92 17.45
CA ALA A 104 16.04 -8.66 16.58
C ALA A 104 16.72 -9.90 15.96
N ILE A 105 17.91 -9.69 15.36
CA ILE A 105 18.69 -10.80 14.74
C ILE A 105 19.06 -11.87 15.76
N ARG A 106 19.56 -11.50 16.95
CA ARG A 106 19.96 -12.46 17.99
C ARG A 106 18.82 -13.29 18.55
N ASN A 107 17.59 -12.77 18.48
CA ASN A 107 16.39 -13.46 18.95
C ASN A 107 15.58 -14.10 17.81
N GLY A 108 16.13 -14.16 16.59
CA GLY A 108 15.44 -14.79 15.45
C GLY A 108 14.16 -14.06 15.02
N LEU A 109 14.03 -12.77 15.32
CA LEU A 109 12.88 -11.97 14.92
C LEU A 109 13.09 -11.41 13.51
N ALA A 110 12.18 -11.76 12.62
CA ALA A 110 12.02 -11.06 11.35
C ALA A 110 11.28 -9.72 11.56
N VAL A 111 11.58 -8.73 10.72
CA VAL A 111 10.98 -7.40 10.77
C VAL A 111 10.51 -7.01 9.37
N TYR A 112 9.25 -6.65 9.25
CA TYR A 112 8.63 -6.16 8.02
C TYR A 112 8.00 -4.78 8.29
N ALA A 113 8.14 -3.85 7.35
CA ALA A 113 7.57 -2.51 7.45
C ALA A 113 6.55 -2.24 6.35
N MET A 114 5.43 -1.61 6.72
CA MET A 114 4.43 -1.02 5.81
C MET A 114 4.30 0.46 6.15
N HIS A 115 5.04 1.30 5.47
CA HIS A 115 5.16 2.72 5.76
C HIS A 115 4.51 3.56 4.65
N THR A 116 5.26 4.35 3.91
CA THR A 116 4.67 5.24 2.90
C THR A 116 3.95 4.50 1.77
N ASN A 117 4.25 3.24 1.51
CA ASN A 117 3.45 2.42 0.60
C ASN A 117 2.01 2.22 1.10
N LEU A 118 1.81 2.09 2.43
CA LEU A 118 0.48 2.01 3.05
C LEU A 118 -0.22 3.36 3.03
N ASP A 119 0.52 4.46 3.27
CA ASP A 119 -0.03 5.82 3.26
C ASP A 119 -0.47 6.24 1.87
N ASN A 120 0.30 5.87 0.84
CA ASN A 120 0.04 6.23 -0.56
C ASN A 120 -0.98 5.32 -1.26
N SER A 121 -1.41 4.23 -0.65
CA SER A 121 -2.47 3.37 -1.20
C SER A 121 -3.84 4.02 -1.04
N ALA A 122 -4.68 3.98 -2.09
CA ALA A 122 -6.07 4.46 -2.00
C ALA A 122 -6.92 3.69 -0.97
N TRP A 123 -6.47 2.51 -0.55
CA TRP A 123 -7.10 1.68 0.49
C TRP A 123 -6.27 1.62 1.77
N GLY A 124 -5.30 2.53 1.90
CA GLY A 124 -4.34 2.57 2.98
C GLY A 124 -4.80 3.36 4.20
N LEU A 125 -3.82 3.89 4.95
CA LEU A 125 -4.08 4.51 6.24
C LEU A 125 -4.93 5.77 6.15
N ASN A 126 -4.69 6.62 5.15
CA ASN A 126 -5.50 7.83 4.94
C ASN A 126 -6.98 7.50 4.67
N ALA A 127 -7.26 6.43 3.89
CA ALA A 127 -8.63 5.97 3.66
C ALA A 127 -9.28 5.45 4.93
N TYR A 128 -8.55 4.68 5.74
CA TYR A 128 -9.02 4.19 7.03
C TYR A 128 -9.43 5.34 7.96
N VAL A 129 -8.62 6.41 8.02
CA VAL A 129 -8.94 7.58 8.84
C VAL A 129 -10.11 8.38 8.26
N CYS A 130 -10.26 8.47 6.93
CA CYS A 130 -11.46 9.02 6.30
C CYS A 130 -12.73 8.28 6.73
N ASP A 131 -12.70 6.94 6.71
CA ASP A 131 -13.82 6.10 7.16
C ASP A 131 -14.11 6.29 8.66
N LEU A 132 -13.07 6.35 9.49
CA LEU A 132 -13.19 6.63 10.94
C LEU A 132 -13.89 7.95 11.20
N LEU A 133 -13.62 8.99 10.40
CA LEU A 133 -14.24 10.30 10.50
C LEU A 133 -15.61 10.39 9.78
N GLY A 134 -16.05 9.31 9.12
CA GLY A 134 -17.33 9.24 8.43
C GLY A 134 -17.37 10.02 7.12
N LEU A 135 -16.22 10.32 6.53
CA LEU A 135 -16.14 11.01 5.24
C LEU A 135 -16.64 10.13 4.10
N LYS A 136 -17.28 10.74 3.13
CA LYS A 136 -17.82 10.10 1.91
C LYS A 136 -17.14 10.65 0.67
N LYS A 137 -17.30 9.94 -0.45
CA LYS A 137 -16.75 10.32 -1.76
C LYS A 137 -15.25 10.62 -1.68
N CYS A 138 -14.53 9.83 -0.90
CA CYS A 138 -13.11 10.02 -0.72
C CYS A 138 -12.34 9.73 -1.99
N SER A 139 -11.32 10.54 -2.25
CA SER A 139 -10.36 10.36 -3.34
C SER A 139 -8.98 10.80 -2.89
N ILE A 140 -7.94 10.34 -3.58
CA ILE A 140 -6.57 10.76 -3.35
C ILE A 140 -6.46 12.28 -3.55
N LEU A 141 -5.84 12.97 -2.61
CA LEU A 141 -5.64 14.42 -2.66
C LEU A 141 -4.58 14.83 -3.69
N SER A 142 -3.46 14.12 -3.71
CA SER A 142 -2.38 14.31 -4.69
C SER A 142 -2.07 12.99 -5.40
N PRO A 143 -2.79 12.66 -6.52
CA PRO A 143 -2.60 11.42 -7.24
C PRO A 143 -1.19 11.28 -7.82
N ALA A 144 -0.56 10.10 -7.66
CA ALA A 144 0.76 9.82 -8.16
C ALA A 144 0.81 9.77 -9.69
N GLN A 145 1.93 10.22 -10.25
CA GLN A 145 2.24 10.17 -11.68
C GLN A 145 3.26 9.06 -11.97
N GLY A 146 3.33 8.64 -13.25
CA GLY A 146 4.34 7.70 -13.70
C GLY A 146 4.15 6.25 -13.22
N LEU A 147 3.02 5.93 -12.60
CA LEU A 147 2.69 4.58 -12.14
C LEU A 147 1.92 3.74 -13.15
N LEU A 148 1.62 4.28 -14.33
CA LEU A 148 0.83 3.60 -15.35
C LEU A 148 1.64 3.43 -16.63
N SER A 149 1.43 2.30 -17.29
CA SER A 149 1.89 2.02 -18.65
C SER A 149 0.76 1.47 -19.51
N LYS A 150 0.98 1.49 -20.82
CA LYS A 150 0.16 0.80 -21.80
C LYS A 150 1.02 -0.30 -22.45
N LEU A 151 0.53 -1.52 -22.45
CA LEU A 151 1.07 -2.61 -23.24
C LEU A 151 0.26 -2.70 -24.54
N VAL A 152 0.96 -2.83 -25.64
CA VAL A 152 0.42 -3.10 -26.98
C VAL A 152 1.05 -4.38 -27.47
N THR A 153 0.25 -5.30 -28.03
CA THR A 153 0.72 -6.52 -28.69
C THR A 153 -0.12 -6.85 -29.92
N PHE A 154 0.36 -7.74 -30.75
CA PHE A 154 -0.27 -8.13 -32.01
C PHE A 154 -0.44 -9.65 -32.01
N CYS A 155 -1.66 -10.13 -32.17
CA CYS A 155 -1.98 -11.53 -31.97
C CYS A 155 -2.92 -12.04 -33.08
N PRO A 156 -2.70 -13.24 -33.63
CA PRO A 156 -3.63 -13.86 -34.56
C PRO A 156 -5.05 -13.90 -34.01
N LEU A 157 -6.05 -13.69 -34.87
CA LEU A 157 -7.45 -13.50 -34.46
C LEU A 157 -7.94 -14.59 -33.51
N ASP A 158 -7.64 -15.86 -33.83
CA ASP A 158 -8.13 -17.03 -33.08
C ASP A 158 -7.50 -17.19 -31.68
N HIS A 159 -6.40 -16.46 -31.40
CA HIS A 159 -5.68 -16.52 -30.13
C HIS A 159 -5.90 -15.27 -29.24
N SER A 160 -6.55 -14.24 -29.78
CA SER A 160 -6.70 -12.93 -29.11
C SER A 160 -7.42 -13.02 -27.77
N ASP A 161 -8.46 -13.86 -27.65
CA ASP A 161 -9.23 -14.00 -26.42
C ASP A 161 -8.39 -14.62 -25.30
N ARG A 162 -7.61 -15.64 -25.63
CA ARG A 162 -6.69 -16.29 -24.67
C ARG A 162 -5.62 -15.32 -24.17
N VAL A 163 -4.99 -14.57 -25.07
CA VAL A 163 -3.96 -13.59 -24.73
C VAL A 163 -4.55 -12.49 -23.84
N ARG A 164 -5.70 -11.91 -24.21
CA ARG A 164 -6.37 -10.90 -23.36
C ARG A 164 -6.68 -11.41 -21.97
N GLN A 165 -7.26 -12.62 -21.88
CA GLN A 165 -7.60 -13.21 -20.58
C GLN A 165 -6.35 -13.37 -19.70
N ALA A 166 -5.24 -13.84 -20.25
CA ALA A 166 -3.98 -13.97 -19.52
C ALA A 166 -3.45 -12.60 -19.02
N LEU A 167 -3.56 -11.55 -19.85
CA LEU A 167 -3.18 -10.19 -19.45
C LEU A 167 -4.06 -9.67 -18.31
N PHE A 168 -5.38 -9.91 -18.34
CA PHE A 168 -6.31 -9.50 -17.28
C PHE A 168 -6.05 -10.25 -15.97
N GLU A 169 -5.83 -11.56 -16.04
CA GLU A 169 -5.50 -12.38 -14.86
C GLU A 169 -4.17 -11.98 -14.22
N ALA A 170 -3.23 -11.46 -15.02
CA ALA A 170 -1.97 -10.90 -14.54
C ALA A 170 -2.09 -9.47 -13.97
N GLY A 171 -3.28 -8.84 -14.03
CA GLY A 171 -3.58 -7.55 -13.41
C GLY A 171 -3.65 -6.36 -14.38
N ALA A 172 -3.60 -6.57 -15.70
CA ALA A 172 -3.84 -5.51 -16.68
C ALA A 172 -5.32 -5.17 -16.82
N GLY A 173 -5.63 -4.02 -17.46
CA GLY A 173 -7.00 -3.66 -17.86
C GLY A 173 -7.89 -3.15 -16.75
N ASN A 174 -7.36 -2.58 -15.67
CA ASN A 174 -8.15 -1.98 -14.60
C ASN A 174 -8.21 -0.46 -14.76
N ILE A 175 -9.42 0.13 -14.87
CA ILE A 175 -9.67 1.57 -14.99
C ILE A 175 -10.81 1.96 -14.03
N GLY A 176 -10.49 2.55 -12.91
CA GLY A 176 -11.46 2.91 -11.88
C GLY A 176 -12.24 1.67 -11.39
N ASN A 177 -13.56 1.68 -11.59
CA ASN A 177 -14.45 0.56 -11.20
C ASN A 177 -14.68 -0.46 -12.33
N TYR A 178 -13.91 -0.39 -13.41
CA TYR A 178 -14.01 -1.32 -14.53
C TYR A 178 -12.76 -2.19 -14.61
N ASP A 179 -12.95 -3.47 -14.81
CA ASP A 179 -11.93 -4.47 -15.11
C ASP A 179 -12.00 -4.94 -16.56
N CYS A 180 -11.08 -5.77 -16.98
CA CYS A 180 -11.02 -6.35 -18.31
C CYS A 180 -11.07 -5.29 -19.44
N CYS A 181 -10.57 -4.09 -19.19
CA CYS A 181 -10.54 -3.01 -20.17
C CYS A 181 -9.41 -3.25 -21.17
N SER A 182 -9.75 -3.40 -22.45
CA SER A 182 -8.81 -3.42 -23.57
C SER A 182 -9.37 -2.67 -24.76
N TYR A 183 -8.51 -2.23 -25.64
CA TYR A 183 -8.90 -1.77 -26.97
C TYR A 183 -8.31 -2.71 -28.00
N ASN A 184 -9.16 -3.16 -28.95
CA ASN A 184 -8.75 -4.13 -29.96
C ASN A 184 -9.03 -3.55 -31.34
N LEU A 185 -8.05 -3.67 -32.25
CA LEU A 185 -8.16 -3.22 -33.63
C LEU A 185 -7.65 -4.33 -34.54
N SER A 186 -8.52 -4.81 -35.44
CA SER A 186 -8.11 -5.79 -36.45
C SER A 186 -7.30 -5.13 -37.57
N GLY A 187 -6.22 -5.77 -37.94
CA GLY A 187 -5.29 -5.33 -38.97
C GLY A 187 -4.54 -6.48 -39.62
N GLN A 188 -3.43 -6.16 -40.25
CA GLN A 188 -2.52 -7.16 -40.84
C GLN A 188 -1.11 -6.88 -40.36
N GLY A 189 -0.46 -7.88 -39.78
CA GLY A 189 0.97 -7.91 -39.51
C GLY A 189 1.75 -8.45 -40.69
N THR A 190 3.03 -8.08 -40.81
CA THR A 190 3.92 -8.64 -41.81
C THR A 190 5.24 -9.05 -41.17
N PHE A 191 5.73 -10.21 -41.53
CA PHE A 191 7.06 -10.68 -41.14
C PHE A 191 7.66 -11.60 -42.19
N ARG A 192 8.97 -11.85 -42.05
CA ARG A 192 9.70 -12.85 -42.83
C ARG A 192 10.58 -13.65 -41.88
N ALA A 193 10.27 -14.92 -41.72
CA ALA A 193 11.05 -15.84 -40.91
C ALA A 193 12.38 -16.17 -41.59
N SER A 194 13.49 -16.18 -40.83
CA SER A 194 14.80 -16.65 -41.28
C SER A 194 14.89 -18.17 -41.25
N ASP A 195 16.03 -18.72 -41.71
CA ASP A 195 16.28 -20.17 -41.68
C ASP A 195 16.31 -20.76 -40.26
N ASP A 196 16.73 -19.96 -39.27
CA ASP A 196 16.85 -20.37 -37.87
C ASP A 196 15.52 -20.23 -37.07
N ALA A 197 14.53 -19.57 -37.64
CA ALA A 197 13.21 -19.38 -36.98
C ALA A 197 12.33 -20.64 -37.16
N ASN A 198 11.35 -20.77 -36.24
CA ASN A 198 10.29 -21.77 -36.34
C ASN A 198 8.91 -21.07 -36.27
N PRO A 199 8.49 -20.41 -37.36
CA PRO A 199 7.29 -19.59 -37.38
C PRO A 199 6.04 -20.41 -37.14
N PHE A 200 5.14 -19.86 -36.29
CA PHE A 200 3.81 -20.43 -36.03
C PHE A 200 2.94 -20.47 -37.29
N VAL A 201 3.05 -19.42 -38.14
CA VAL A 201 2.35 -19.29 -39.43
C VAL A 201 3.33 -18.79 -40.48
N GLY A 202 3.04 -19.04 -41.78
CA GLY A 202 3.89 -18.61 -42.91
C GLY A 202 5.06 -19.53 -43.20
N GLU A 203 5.78 -19.22 -44.28
CA GLU A 203 6.96 -19.98 -44.75
C GLU A 203 8.24 -19.17 -44.55
N LYS A 204 9.37 -19.89 -44.31
CA LYS A 204 10.69 -19.26 -44.16
C LYS A 204 11.10 -18.52 -45.42
N ASN A 205 11.82 -17.43 -45.24
CA ASN A 205 12.38 -16.59 -46.33
C ASN A 205 11.33 -15.90 -47.23
N THR A 206 10.03 -16.04 -46.93
CA THR A 206 8.94 -15.40 -47.66
C THR A 206 8.25 -14.39 -46.79
N VAL A 207 7.89 -13.20 -47.33
CA VAL A 207 7.09 -12.23 -46.58
C VAL A 207 5.66 -12.77 -46.43
N HIS A 208 5.28 -12.98 -45.19
CA HIS A 208 3.93 -13.41 -44.82
C HIS A 208 3.09 -12.23 -44.33
N TRP A 209 1.77 -12.25 -44.64
CA TRP A 209 0.77 -11.30 -44.18
C TRP A 209 -0.23 -12.06 -43.31
N GLU A 210 -0.28 -11.71 -42.01
CA GLU A 210 -1.17 -12.38 -41.06
C GLU A 210 -2.27 -11.44 -40.61
N PRO A 211 -3.56 -11.85 -40.61
CA PRO A 211 -4.63 -11.14 -39.97
C PRO A 211 -4.45 -11.18 -38.45
N GLU A 212 -4.28 -10.01 -37.81
CA GLU A 212 -3.99 -9.90 -36.40
C GLU A 212 -4.90 -8.87 -35.72
N ASN A 213 -5.16 -9.07 -34.43
CA ASN A 213 -5.67 -8.04 -33.56
C ASN A 213 -4.50 -7.32 -32.86
N ARG A 214 -4.45 -6.02 -33.00
CA ARG A 214 -3.71 -5.16 -32.09
C ARG A 214 -4.49 -5.05 -30.79
N ILE A 215 -3.90 -5.50 -29.68
CA ILE A 215 -4.48 -5.49 -28.34
C ILE A 215 -3.75 -4.46 -27.52
N GLU A 216 -4.50 -3.49 -26.94
CA GLU A 216 -3.98 -2.48 -26.02
C GLU A 216 -4.60 -2.62 -24.66
N VAL A 217 -3.77 -2.65 -23.60
CA VAL A 217 -4.22 -2.69 -22.21
C VAL A 217 -3.44 -1.70 -21.36
N ILE A 218 -4.12 -1.04 -20.40
CA ILE A 218 -3.46 -0.24 -19.37
C ILE A 218 -3.03 -1.14 -18.22
N LEU A 219 -1.92 -0.81 -17.58
CA LEU A 219 -1.39 -1.58 -16.46
C LEU A 219 -0.60 -0.72 -15.46
N PRO A 220 -0.56 -1.12 -14.17
CA PRO A 220 0.39 -0.56 -13.22
C PRO A 220 1.83 -0.94 -13.60
N ARG A 221 2.75 0.02 -13.60
CA ARG A 221 4.16 -0.23 -13.98
C ARG A 221 4.84 -1.32 -13.15
N TYR A 222 4.52 -1.41 -11.86
CA TYR A 222 5.10 -2.45 -11.01
C TYR A 222 4.66 -3.87 -11.37
N LEU A 223 3.62 -4.04 -12.20
CA LEU A 223 3.19 -5.33 -12.74
C LEU A 223 3.74 -5.64 -14.13
N GLU A 224 4.51 -4.74 -14.77
CA GLU A 224 5.03 -4.93 -16.14
C GLU A 224 5.65 -6.30 -16.36
N ASN A 225 6.59 -6.70 -15.51
CA ASN A 225 7.29 -7.98 -15.65
C ASN A 225 6.35 -9.17 -15.55
N CYS A 226 5.36 -9.12 -14.65
CA CYS A 226 4.38 -10.18 -14.47
C CYS A 226 3.46 -10.28 -15.69
N ILE A 227 3.00 -9.14 -16.19
CA ILE A 227 2.09 -9.05 -17.35
C ILE A 227 2.81 -9.45 -18.65
N VAL A 228 4.05 -9.02 -18.85
CA VAL A 228 4.87 -9.44 -20.00
C VAL A 228 5.12 -10.95 -19.95
N LYS A 229 5.42 -11.51 -18.79
CA LYS A 229 5.57 -12.96 -18.63
C LYS A 229 4.28 -13.69 -19.03
N ALA A 230 3.13 -13.23 -18.56
CA ALA A 230 1.83 -13.81 -18.91
C ALA A 230 1.55 -13.70 -20.43
N LEU A 231 1.93 -12.57 -21.06
CA LEU A 231 1.87 -12.41 -22.51
C LEU A 231 2.68 -13.49 -23.23
N LEU A 232 3.97 -13.61 -22.89
CA LEU A 232 4.90 -14.52 -23.56
C LEU A 232 4.51 -16.00 -23.40
N GLU A 233 3.96 -16.38 -22.24
CA GLU A 233 3.52 -17.76 -21.96
C GLU A 233 2.21 -18.14 -22.66
N ASN A 234 1.40 -17.15 -23.08
CA ASN A 234 0.09 -17.40 -23.69
C ASN A 234 -0.01 -17.02 -25.16
N HIS A 235 1.00 -16.34 -25.69
CA HIS A 235 1.05 -15.99 -27.11
C HIS A 235 1.48 -17.16 -27.97
N PRO A 236 0.90 -17.34 -29.18
CA PRO A 236 1.25 -18.47 -30.05
C PRO A 236 2.63 -18.33 -30.75
N TYR A 237 3.15 -17.10 -30.88
CA TYR A 237 4.42 -16.85 -31.54
C TYR A 237 5.61 -17.16 -30.64
N GLU A 238 6.71 -17.66 -31.22
CA GLU A 238 7.98 -17.86 -30.50
C GLU A 238 8.66 -16.54 -30.15
N GLU A 239 8.54 -15.53 -31.02
CA GLU A 239 9.00 -14.16 -30.82
C GLU A 239 7.80 -13.24 -30.83
N VAL A 240 7.42 -12.73 -29.64
CA VAL A 240 6.24 -11.92 -29.48
C VAL A 240 6.57 -10.44 -29.67
N ALA A 241 5.88 -9.79 -30.61
CA ALA A 241 5.95 -8.35 -30.79
C ALA A 241 5.07 -7.65 -29.73
N TYR A 242 5.67 -6.81 -28.90
CA TYR A 242 4.95 -5.95 -27.96
C TYR A 242 5.71 -4.66 -27.67
N ASP A 243 4.96 -3.63 -27.32
CA ASP A 243 5.50 -2.34 -26.91
C ASP A 243 4.93 -1.94 -25.54
N ILE A 244 5.74 -1.26 -24.72
CA ILE A 244 5.31 -0.66 -23.48
C ILE A 244 5.52 0.85 -23.53
N TYR A 245 4.42 1.59 -23.35
CA TYR A 245 4.41 3.06 -23.35
C TYR A 245 4.15 3.57 -21.93
N PRO A 246 5.07 4.33 -21.31
CA PRO A 246 4.77 5.06 -20.08
C PRO A 246 3.63 6.05 -20.33
N LEU A 247 2.68 6.12 -19.40
CA LEU A 247 1.54 7.04 -19.49
C LEU A 247 1.72 8.23 -18.55
N ALA A 248 1.35 9.42 -19.05
CA ALA A 248 1.29 10.65 -18.25
C ALA A 248 0.05 10.73 -17.35
N ASN A 249 -0.85 9.76 -17.44
CA ASN A 249 -2.04 9.68 -16.61
C ASN A 249 -1.68 9.50 -15.13
N THR A 250 -2.44 10.16 -14.27
CA THR A 250 -2.33 9.94 -12.81
C THR A 250 -2.97 8.62 -12.41
N ALA A 251 -2.39 7.97 -11.41
CA ALA A 251 -2.93 6.73 -10.84
C ALA A 251 -3.98 7.06 -9.77
N GLY A 252 -5.26 6.74 -10.04
CA GLY A 252 -6.34 6.95 -9.07
C GLY A 252 -6.29 6.01 -7.85
N PHE A 253 -5.42 4.99 -7.90
CA PHE A 253 -5.24 4.00 -6.83
C PHE A 253 -4.06 4.33 -5.90
N ALA A 254 -3.28 5.37 -6.19
CA ALA A 254 -2.09 5.72 -5.40
C ALA A 254 -1.80 7.21 -5.43
N GLY A 255 -1.25 7.73 -4.32
CA GLY A 255 -0.84 9.12 -4.15
C GLY A 255 -0.98 9.55 -2.69
N SER A 256 -0.61 10.78 -2.39
CA SER A 256 -0.48 11.26 -1.02
C SER A 256 -1.76 11.95 -0.52
N GLY A 257 -2.15 11.63 0.71
CA GLY A 257 -3.33 12.18 1.38
C GLY A 257 -4.65 11.85 0.70
N MET A 258 -5.74 12.17 1.36
CA MET A 258 -7.09 12.00 0.84
C MET A 258 -7.94 13.24 1.04
N ILE A 259 -9.00 13.38 0.26
CA ILE A 259 -10.03 14.40 0.42
C ILE A 259 -11.41 13.73 0.34
N GLY A 260 -12.31 14.12 1.22
CA GLY A 260 -13.68 13.59 1.27
C GLY A 260 -14.67 14.64 1.75
N GLU A 261 -15.93 14.27 1.79
CA GLU A 261 -17.03 15.15 2.21
C GLU A 261 -17.79 14.56 3.40
N LEU A 262 -18.20 15.42 4.32
CA LEU A 262 -19.23 15.10 5.32
C LEU A 262 -20.60 15.04 4.62
N ASP A 263 -21.53 14.24 5.14
CA ASP A 263 -22.91 14.15 4.63
C ASP A 263 -23.61 15.51 4.64
N SER A 264 -23.35 16.32 5.67
CA SER A 264 -23.83 17.70 5.81
C SER A 264 -22.73 18.60 6.36
N ALA A 265 -22.82 19.89 6.06
CA ALA A 265 -21.90 20.87 6.63
C ALA A 265 -22.10 20.98 8.15
N VAL A 266 -20.99 21.03 8.89
CA VAL A 266 -20.93 21.03 10.36
C VAL A 266 -20.20 22.29 10.83
N ASP A 267 -20.64 22.89 11.93
CA ASP A 267 -19.90 24.01 12.56
C ASP A 267 -18.44 23.62 12.83
N THR A 268 -17.50 24.52 12.54
CA THR A 268 -16.05 24.25 12.62
C THR A 268 -15.62 23.79 14.01
N LYS A 269 -16.12 24.41 15.08
CA LYS A 269 -15.79 24.04 16.46
C LYS A 269 -16.34 22.66 16.80
N GLN A 270 -17.57 22.37 16.33
CA GLN A 270 -18.19 21.06 16.49
C GLN A 270 -17.38 19.99 15.75
N PHE A 271 -16.96 20.25 14.51
CA PHE A 271 -16.15 19.33 13.71
C PHE A 271 -14.81 19.01 14.39
N ILE A 272 -14.05 20.02 14.84
CA ILE A 272 -12.80 19.81 15.57
C ILE A 272 -13.02 19.01 16.86
N GLY A 273 -14.14 19.27 17.57
CA GLY A 273 -14.54 18.47 18.73
C GLY A 273 -14.85 17.01 18.40
N GLN A 274 -15.48 16.75 17.23
CA GLN A 274 -15.73 15.39 16.73
C GLN A 274 -14.41 14.68 16.37
N VAL A 275 -13.50 15.33 15.63
CA VAL A 275 -12.17 14.78 15.31
C VAL A 275 -11.43 14.42 16.60
N LYS A 276 -11.38 15.35 17.57
CA LYS A 276 -10.74 15.11 18.87
C LYS A 276 -11.30 13.87 19.57
N LYS A 277 -12.61 13.72 19.60
CA LYS A 277 -13.30 12.61 20.26
C LYS A 277 -13.10 11.28 19.50
N GLN A 278 -13.34 11.26 18.19
CA GLN A 278 -13.27 10.04 17.36
C GLN A 278 -11.85 9.50 17.30
N MET A 279 -10.87 10.37 17.18
CA MET A 279 -9.47 9.98 17.16
C MET A 279 -8.84 9.87 18.57
N GLY A 280 -9.59 10.13 19.65
CA GLY A 280 -9.11 10.03 21.01
C GLY A 280 -7.92 10.93 21.32
N LEU A 281 -7.90 12.16 20.76
CA LEU A 281 -6.79 13.10 20.93
C LEU A 281 -6.84 13.78 22.29
N GLN A 282 -5.71 13.88 22.98
CA GLN A 282 -5.58 14.68 24.19
C GLN A 282 -5.60 16.18 23.85
N VAL A 283 -4.85 16.57 22.81
CA VAL A 283 -4.72 17.93 22.31
C VAL A 283 -4.63 17.89 20.79
N LEU A 284 -5.03 18.97 20.14
CA LEU A 284 -4.70 19.26 18.75
C LEU A 284 -4.36 20.74 18.62
N ARG A 285 -3.49 21.08 17.69
CA ARG A 285 -3.16 22.47 17.35
C ARG A 285 -3.96 22.86 16.12
N HIS A 286 -4.50 24.05 16.09
CA HIS A 286 -5.26 24.53 14.94
C HIS A 286 -5.10 26.04 14.74
N THR A 287 -5.36 26.51 13.54
CA THR A 287 -5.46 27.93 13.20
C THR A 287 -6.78 28.50 13.73
N GLU A 288 -6.97 29.81 13.63
CA GLU A 288 -8.20 30.47 14.07
C GLU A 288 -9.44 29.81 13.46
N LEU A 289 -10.46 29.56 14.27
CA LEU A 289 -11.73 28.99 13.82
C LEU A 289 -12.51 30.05 13.05
N SER A 290 -12.68 29.85 11.75
CA SER A 290 -13.29 30.83 10.84
C SER A 290 -14.79 31.06 11.03
N GLY A 291 -15.47 30.22 11.77
CA GLY A 291 -16.94 30.22 11.87
C GLY A 291 -17.66 29.71 10.60
N ASN A 292 -16.94 29.41 9.52
CA ASN A 292 -17.52 28.79 8.33
C ASN A 292 -17.79 27.29 8.58
N PRO A 293 -18.90 26.74 8.06
CA PRO A 293 -19.18 25.32 8.24
C PRO A 293 -18.20 24.46 7.44
N VAL A 294 -17.79 23.34 8.01
CA VAL A 294 -16.94 22.34 7.38
C VAL A 294 -17.79 21.30 6.67
N ARG A 295 -17.51 21.07 5.40
CA ARG A 295 -18.07 19.99 4.61
C ARG A 295 -17.00 19.14 3.94
N LYS A 296 -15.99 19.78 3.33
CA LYS A 296 -14.91 19.14 2.60
C LYS A 296 -13.64 19.08 3.45
N VAL A 297 -13.16 17.88 3.71
CA VAL A 297 -12.04 17.61 4.61
C VAL A 297 -10.92 16.94 3.83
N ALA A 298 -9.73 17.54 3.85
CA ALA A 298 -8.51 16.90 3.41
C ALA A 298 -7.77 16.29 4.61
N ILE A 299 -7.08 15.18 4.37
CA ILE A 299 -6.36 14.42 5.39
C ILE A 299 -5.03 13.92 4.85
N CYS A 300 -3.99 13.99 5.67
CA CYS A 300 -2.73 13.29 5.48
C CYS A 300 -2.22 12.86 6.85
N THR A 301 -2.25 11.56 7.14
CA THR A 301 -1.68 10.99 8.35
C THR A 301 -0.17 11.23 8.35
N GLY A 302 0.44 11.36 9.54
CA GLY A 302 1.84 11.74 9.67
C GLY A 302 2.14 13.14 9.13
N SER A 303 3.32 13.33 8.56
CA SER A 303 3.83 14.64 8.11
C SER A 303 3.32 15.02 6.72
N GLY A 304 2.29 15.85 6.64
CA GLY A 304 1.62 16.21 5.38
C GLY A 304 1.67 17.69 5.01
N ALA A 305 2.52 18.52 5.61
CA ALA A 305 2.59 19.96 5.33
C ALA A 305 2.75 20.29 3.83
N PHE A 306 3.41 19.42 3.06
CA PHE A 306 3.63 19.57 1.62
C PHE A 306 2.34 19.52 0.78
N LEU A 307 1.23 19.01 1.34
CA LEU A 307 -0.08 18.93 0.68
C LEU A 307 -1.00 20.14 0.94
N ILE A 308 -0.56 21.11 1.72
CA ILE A 308 -1.34 22.33 1.97
C ILE A 308 -1.80 23.01 0.67
N PRO A 309 -0.94 23.18 -0.37
CA PRO A 309 -1.37 23.78 -1.63
C PRO A 309 -2.45 22.98 -2.34
N GLU A 310 -2.34 21.65 -2.36
CA GLU A 310 -3.31 20.75 -2.98
C GLU A 310 -4.65 20.78 -2.23
N ALA A 311 -4.63 20.76 -0.91
CA ALA A 311 -5.85 20.86 -0.09
C ALA A 311 -6.61 22.17 -0.39
N LYS A 312 -5.91 23.31 -0.49
CA LYS A 312 -6.49 24.59 -0.90
C LYS A 312 -7.05 24.55 -2.33
N LYS A 313 -6.27 24.02 -3.27
CA LYS A 313 -6.64 23.92 -4.70
C LYS A 313 -7.93 23.12 -4.90
N TYR A 314 -8.09 22.04 -4.15
CA TYR A 314 -9.30 21.22 -4.18
C TYR A 314 -10.44 21.75 -3.32
N GLY A 315 -10.26 22.90 -2.67
CA GLY A 315 -11.28 23.59 -1.89
C GLY A 315 -11.67 22.87 -0.62
N ALA A 316 -10.70 22.29 0.10
CA ALA A 316 -10.93 21.77 1.42
C ALA A 316 -11.25 22.90 2.40
N ASP A 317 -12.22 22.70 3.28
CA ASP A 317 -12.54 23.63 4.38
C ASP A 317 -11.56 23.44 5.54
N VAL A 318 -11.09 22.19 5.72
CA VAL A 318 -10.14 21.79 6.77
C VAL A 318 -9.11 20.83 6.18
N PHE A 319 -7.86 20.98 6.59
CA PHE A 319 -6.81 20.01 6.38
C PHE A 319 -6.29 19.47 7.70
N LEU A 320 -6.44 18.17 7.91
CA LEU A 320 -5.96 17.42 9.08
C LEU A 320 -4.63 16.74 8.73
N THR A 321 -3.57 17.02 9.48
CA THR A 321 -2.26 16.40 9.29
C THR A 321 -1.45 16.47 10.58
N ALA A 322 -0.15 16.17 10.53
CA ALA A 322 0.73 16.31 11.68
C ALA A 322 2.04 17.01 11.32
N ASP A 323 2.89 17.21 12.32
CA ASP A 323 4.22 17.81 12.21
C ASP A 323 4.26 19.19 11.58
N LEU A 324 3.19 19.97 11.72
CA LEU A 324 3.15 21.34 11.22
C LEU A 324 4.13 22.23 12.01
N LYS A 325 5.01 22.88 11.27
CA LYS A 325 5.91 23.89 11.80
C LYS A 325 5.18 25.22 12.02
N TYR A 326 5.72 26.09 12.85
CA TYR A 326 5.15 27.39 13.15
C TYR A 326 4.71 28.16 11.90
N HIS A 327 5.55 28.20 10.86
CA HIS A 327 5.27 28.94 9.65
C HIS A 327 4.21 28.28 8.76
N ASP A 328 4.00 26.98 8.84
CA ASP A 328 2.98 26.30 8.06
C ASP A 328 1.56 26.78 8.45
N PHE A 329 1.35 27.17 9.69
CA PHE A 329 0.05 27.70 10.16
C PHE A 329 -0.34 29.03 9.50
N PHE A 330 0.62 29.79 8.97
CA PHE A 330 0.30 31.02 8.22
C PHE A 330 -0.30 30.77 6.84
N GLU A 331 -0.24 29.52 6.38
CA GLU A 331 -0.89 29.12 5.13
C GLU A 331 -2.43 29.04 5.24
N ALA A 332 -3.00 29.07 6.44
CA ALA A 332 -4.45 29.13 6.63
C ALA A 332 -5.06 30.42 6.08
N THR A 333 -6.33 30.34 5.73
CA THR A 333 -7.17 31.51 5.34
C THR A 333 -8.47 31.47 6.12
N PRO A 334 -9.28 32.53 6.10
CA PRO A 334 -10.60 32.48 6.74
C PRO A 334 -11.52 31.34 6.25
N GLN A 335 -11.26 30.78 5.07
CA GLN A 335 -12.05 29.70 4.48
C GLN A 335 -11.34 28.33 4.57
N PHE A 336 -10.12 28.27 5.10
CA PHE A 336 -9.29 27.05 5.12
C PHE A 336 -8.59 26.92 6.47
N LEU A 337 -9.02 25.94 7.25
CA LEU A 337 -8.47 25.61 8.57
C LEU A 337 -7.33 24.60 8.45
N LEU A 338 -6.23 24.84 9.14
CA LEU A 338 -5.19 23.84 9.37
C LEU A 338 -5.30 23.28 10.79
N ALA A 339 -5.25 21.97 10.91
CA ALA A 339 -5.22 21.30 12.20
C ALA A 339 -4.14 20.21 12.24
N ASP A 340 -3.25 20.33 13.21
CA ASP A 340 -2.24 19.34 13.55
C ASP A 340 -2.81 18.42 14.61
N ILE A 341 -3.04 17.16 14.23
CA ILE A 341 -3.71 16.14 15.04
C ILE A 341 -2.72 15.18 15.72
N GLY A 342 -1.41 15.44 15.58
CA GLY A 342 -0.34 14.62 16.11
C GLY A 342 0.04 13.44 15.19
N HIS A 343 1.35 13.19 15.09
CA HIS A 343 1.90 12.14 14.23
C HIS A 343 1.43 10.75 14.70
N TYR A 344 1.81 10.36 15.92
CA TYR A 344 1.39 9.10 16.51
C TYR A 344 -0.13 8.91 16.49
N GLU A 345 -0.85 9.96 16.89
CA GLU A 345 -2.31 9.95 17.00
C GLU A 345 -2.99 9.72 15.64
N SER A 346 -2.42 10.23 14.55
CA SER A 346 -2.95 10.04 13.20
C SER A 346 -2.62 8.68 12.61
N GLU A 347 -1.48 8.07 12.98
CA GLU A 347 -0.98 6.84 12.36
C GLU A 347 -1.17 5.57 13.20
N ARG A 348 -1.48 5.67 14.49
CA ARG A 348 -1.66 4.48 15.36
C ARG A 348 -2.67 3.48 14.85
N TYR A 349 -3.58 3.87 13.97
CA TYR A 349 -4.57 3.03 13.31
C TYR A 349 -3.98 2.12 12.23
N ALA A 350 -2.73 2.32 11.85
CA ALA A 350 -2.01 1.40 10.95
C ALA A 350 -1.99 -0.02 11.51
N LYS A 351 -1.89 -0.18 12.84
CA LYS A 351 -1.94 -1.48 13.51
C LYS A 351 -3.27 -2.19 13.26
N ASP A 352 -4.38 -1.48 13.42
CA ASP A 352 -5.73 -2.02 13.25
C ASP A 352 -5.99 -2.36 11.76
N LEU A 353 -5.55 -1.51 10.85
CA LEU A 353 -5.65 -1.73 9.40
C LEU A 353 -4.87 -2.99 9.00
N ILE A 354 -3.58 -3.09 9.37
CA ILE A 354 -2.73 -4.24 9.05
C ILE A 354 -3.34 -5.53 9.64
N TYR A 355 -3.78 -5.49 10.90
CA TYR A 355 -4.45 -6.62 11.54
C TYR A 355 -5.71 -7.02 10.78
N GLY A 356 -6.56 -6.05 10.39
CA GLY A 356 -7.79 -6.29 9.63
C GLY A 356 -7.56 -6.93 8.27
N ILE A 357 -6.48 -6.54 7.55
CA ILE A 357 -6.07 -7.16 6.29
C ILE A 357 -5.69 -8.63 6.51
N LEU A 358 -4.85 -8.88 7.51
CA LEU A 358 -4.30 -10.21 7.77
C LEU A 358 -5.34 -11.19 8.30
N ILE A 359 -6.15 -10.80 9.29
CA ILE A 359 -7.15 -11.69 9.89
C ILE A 359 -8.26 -12.07 8.90
N LYS A 360 -8.58 -11.20 7.96
CA LYS A 360 -9.54 -11.48 6.90
C LYS A 360 -9.05 -12.59 5.96
N LYS A 361 -7.74 -12.64 5.71
CA LYS A 361 -7.13 -13.62 4.80
C LYS A 361 -6.71 -14.90 5.52
N PHE A 362 -6.23 -14.79 6.75
CA PHE A 362 -5.70 -15.88 7.56
C PHE A 362 -6.41 -15.94 8.93
N PRO A 363 -7.70 -16.29 8.98
CA PRO A 363 -8.51 -16.17 10.20
C PRO A 363 -8.09 -17.11 11.36
N THR A 364 -7.31 -18.13 11.07
CA THR A 364 -6.85 -19.13 12.07
C THR A 364 -5.41 -18.90 12.51
N PHE A 365 -4.71 -17.91 11.93
CA PHE A 365 -3.32 -17.62 12.27
C PHE A 365 -3.21 -16.64 13.45
N ALA A 366 -2.12 -16.73 14.22
CA ALA A 366 -1.94 -15.93 15.43
C ALA A 366 -1.33 -14.54 15.11
N PHE A 367 -2.18 -13.53 15.03
CA PHE A 367 -1.81 -12.11 14.94
C PHE A 367 -2.09 -11.41 16.26
N LEU A 368 -1.11 -10.69 16.79
CA LEU A 368 -1.21 -9.89 18.00
C LEU A 368 -0.97 -8.43 17.66
N ILE A 369 -1.75 -7.52 18.24
CA ILE A 369 -1.46 -6.09 18.23
C ILE A 369 -0.64 -5.77 19.48
N SER A 370 0.47 -5.04 19.32
CA SER A 370 1.30 -4.61 20.44
C SER A 370 0.51 -3.75 21.42
N GLU A 371 0.64 -4.07 22.71
CA GLU A 371 0.05 -3.31 23.82
C GLU A 371 0.93 -2.13 24.26
N ILE A 372 2.17 -2.07 23.76
CA ILE A 372 3.12 -1.01 24.08
C ILE A 372 2.69 0.30 23.43
N ASN A 373 2.57 1.34 24.22
CA ASN A 373 2.40 2.70 23.70
C ASN A 373 3.80 3.23 23.29
N THR A 374 4.01 3.39 21.99
CA THR A 374 5.30 3.84 21.45
C THR A 374 5.37 5.36 21.26
N ASN A 375 4.30 6.12 21.62
CA ASN A 375 4.31 7.58 21.48
C ASN A 375 5.41 8.22 22.36
N PRO A 376 6.42 8.87 21.78
CA PRO A 376 7.46 9.55 22.54
C PRO A 376 7.02 10.93 23.06
N VAL A 377 5.84 11.42 22.61
CA VAL A 377 5.36 12.76 22.96
C VAL A 377 4.36 12.65 24.11
N HIS A 378 4.61 13.45 25.15
CA HIS A 378 3.73 13.55 26.30
C HIS A 378 3.19 14.98 26.42
N TYR A 379 1.93 15.11 26.80
CA TYR A 379 1.27 16.40 27.05
C TYR A 379 1.14 16.61 28.53
N TYR A 380 1.55 17.80 28.98
CA TYR A 380 1.50 18.20 30.41
C TYR A 380 0.34 19.15 30.66
#